data_e7d24a6d31c54933c2b5e0f4aea6f12c
#
_entry.id   e7d24a6d31c54933c2b5e0f4aea6f12c
#
_cell.length_a   1.000
_cell.length_b   1.000
_cell.length_c   1.000
_cell.angle_alpha   90.00
_cell.angle_beta   90.00
_cell.angle_gamma   90.00
#
_symmetry.space_group_name_H-M   'P 1'
#
loop_
_entity.id
_entity.type
_entity.pdbx_description
1 polymer ?
#
loop_
_entity_poly.entity_id
_entity_poly.type
_entity_poly.pdbx_seq_one_letter_code
_entity_poly.pdbx_strand_id
1 'polypeptide(L)'
;CNNAPTVTFSDATAAGVCAQERTITRTWLATDGCGNSSTCNQTIVVNDSQAPAITCPANVTIQCTASTLPANTGTATATDNCAAAPMVTFSDATVAGGCPQERTITRTWTATDGCGNNTSCIQIIVVDDSLAPVITCPANVTIQCNTSTQPANTGSATATDNCDGSPTVNFTDVTAGGGCPQEFVITRTWRATDDCGNSSTCVQSI
;
A
#
# COMPACT_ATOMS: atom_id res chain seq x y z
N CYS A 1 29.60 71.21 -3.69
CA CYS A 1 28.50 70.51 -4.34
C CYS A 1 27.49 70.08 -3.28
N ASN A 2 26.31 70.65 -3.26
CA ASN A 2 25.32 70.51 -2.16
C ASN A 2 24.04 69.74 -2.57
N ASN A 3 24.13 68.88 -3.58
CA ASN A 3 23.01 68.01 -3.94
C ASN A 3 23.21 66.61 -3.35
N ALA A 4 22.13 66.06 -2.85
CA ALA A 4 22.13 64.67 -2.40
C ALA A 4 22.68 63.73 -3.52
N PRO A 5 23.60 62.81 -3.21
CA PRO A 5 24.18 61.88 -4.21
C PRO A 5 23.07 61.00 -4.79
N THR A 6 23.18 60.66 -6.06
CA THR A 6 22.34 59.67 -6.71
C THR A 6 22.90 58.29 -6.38
N VAL A 7 22.04 57.36 -5.89
CA VAL A 7 22.41 55.95 -5.59
C VAL A 7 21.74 55.05 -6.59
N THR A 8 22.56 54.21 -7.23
CA THR A 8 22.09 53.16 -8.16
C THR A 8 22.71 51.81 -7.77
N PHE A 9 22.21 50.74 -8.35
CA PHE A 9 22.84 49.43 -8.13
C PHE A 9 22.85 48.59 -9.41
N SER A 10 23.71 47.60 -9.40
CA SER A 10 23.78 46.52 -10.39
C SER A 10 23.96 45.17 -9.68
N ASP A 11 23.36 44.13 -10.22
CA ASP A 11 23.39 42.79 -9.66
C ASP A 11 24.16 41.82 -10.58
N ALA A 12 25.08 41.05 -9.99
CA ALA A 12 25.71 39.88 -10.58
C ALA A 12 25.21 38.64 -9.84
N THR A 13 24.66 37.64 -10.57
CA THR A 13 24.10 36.45 -9.99
C THR A 13 24.94 35.21 -10.33
N ALA A 14 25.32 34.46 -9.31
CA ALA A 14 25.92 33.13 -9.42
C ALA A 14 24.94 32.07 -8.98
N ALA A 15 24.81 30.96 -9.73
CA ALA A 15 23.96 29.82 -9.39
C ALA A 15 24.50 29.13 -8.13
N GLY A 16 23.58 28.59 -7.32
CA GLY A 16 23.87 27.74 -6.16
C GLY A 16 23.99 26.26 -6.51
N VAL A 17 23.86 25.41 -5.51
CA VAL A 17 23.97 23.94 -5.66
C VAL A 17 22.73 23.36 -6.35
N CYS A 18 21.59 23.94 -6.14
CA CYS A 18 20.33 23.58 -6.80
C CYS A 18 19.75 24.77 -7.58
N ALA A 19 18.75 24.51 -8.43
CA ALA A 19 18.19 25.52 -9.33
C ALA A 19 17.53 26.72 -8.60
N GLN A 20 17.08 26.53 -7.37
CA GLN A 20 16.43 27.53 -6.55
C GLN A 20 17.41 28.41 -5.79
N GLU A 21 18.66 27.92 -5.58
CA GLU A 21 19.70 28.64 -4.87
C GLU A 21 20.48 29.56 -5.79
N ARG A 22 20.83 30.73 -5.27
CA ARG A 22 21.72 31.67 -5.95
C ARG A 22 22.35 32.65 -4.96
N THR A 23 23.54 33.15 -5.33
CA THR A 23 24.17 34.25 -4.64
C THR A 23 24.15 35.48 -5.56
N ILE A 24 23.58 36.57 -5.07
CA ILE A 24 23.53 37.84 -5.78
C ILE A 24 24.56 38.78 -5.13
N THR A 25 25.53 39.24 -5.90
CA THR A 25 26.45 40.31 -5.52
C THR A 25 25.89 41.61 -6.06
N ARG A 26 25.32 42.43 -5.19
CA ARG A 26 24.82 43.76 -5.51
C ARG A 26 25.90 44.82 -5.27
N THR A 27 26.29 45.52 -6.32
CA THR A 27 27.20 46.63 -6.26
C THR A 27 26.40 47.90 -6.25
N TRP A 28 26.45 48.64 -5.15
CA TRP A 28 25.85 49.97 -4.99
C TRP A 28 26.86 51.02 -5.48
N LEU A 29 26.38 52.01 -6.23
CA LEU A 29 27.16 53.13 -6.71
C LEU A 29 26.50 54.44 -6.27
N ALA A 30 27.20 55.23 -5.49
CA ALA A 30 26.78 56.58 -5.14
C ALA A 30 27.60 57.61 -5.96
N THR A 31 26.92 58.53 -6.61
CA THR A 31 27.59 59.59 -7.43
C THR A 31 27.08 60.96 -6.97
N ASP A 32 27.98 61.87 -6.66
CA ASP A 32 27.65 63.26 -6.30
C ASP A 32 27.39 64.10 -7.55
N GLY A 33 26.92 65.37 -7.34
CA GLY A 33 26.64 66.29 -8.42
C GLY A 33 27.88 66.81 -9.16
N CYS A 34 29.11 66.48 -8.72
CA CYS A 34 30.38 66.80 -9.34
C CYS A 34 30.99 65.61 -10.07
N GLY A 35 30.35 64.45 -10.09
CA GLY A 35 30.81 63.23 -10.77
C GLY A 35 31.71 62.35 -9.92
N ASN A 36 32.01 62.67 -8.65
CA ASN A 36 32.77 61.76 -7.78
C ASN A 36 31.86 60.60 -7.37
N SER A 37 32.46 59.39 -7.36
CA SER A 37 31.69 58.18 -7.06
C SER A 37 32.40 57.29 -6.05
N SER A 38 31.58 56.50 -5.31
CA SER A 38 32.07 55.43 -4.44
C SER A 38 31.16 54.23 -4.58
N THR A 39 31.68 53.04 -4.33
CA THR A 39 30.96 51.79 -4.42
C THR A 39 31.05 50.98 -3.14
N CYS A 40 30.03 50.15 -2.88
CA CYS A 40 30.07 49.11 -1.88
C CYS A 40 29.30 47.89 -2.37
N ASN A 41 29.67 46.72 -1.87
CA ASN A 41 29.07 45.45 -2.26
C ASN A 41 28.18 44.90 -1.13
N GLN A 42 27.04 44.36 -1.50
CA GLN A 42 26.12 43.59 -0.66
C GLN A 42 26.03 42.18 -1.23
N THR A 43 26.19 41.16 -0.41
CA THR A 43 25.94 39.79 -0.79
C THR A 43 24.52 39.39 -0.32
N ILE A 44 23.69 38.88 -1.22
CA ILE A 44 22.37 38.36 -0.94
C ILE A 44 22.40 36.89 -1.31
N VAL A 45 22.18 36.00 -0.31
CA VAL A 45 22.08 34.56 -0.51
C VAL A 45 20.61 34.19 -0.53
N VAL A 46 20.19 33.55 -1.62
CA VAL A 46 18.86 32.91 -1.73
C VAL A 46 19.11 31.44 -1.59
N ASN A 47 18.51 30.83 -0.58
CA ASN A 47 18.71 29.46 -0.19
C ASN A 47 17.36 28.76 -0.02
N ASP A 48 17.28 27.49 -0.36
CA ASP A 48 16.15 26.61 -0.09
C ASP A 48 16.55 25.56 0.95
N SER A 49 16.05 25.71 2.15
CA SER A 49 16.30 24.81 3.28
C SER A 49 15.01 24.20 3.84
N GLN A 50 13.88 24.44 3.17
CA GLN A 50 12.59 23.92 3.62
C GLN A 50 12.30 22.61 2.92
N ALA A 51 12.00 21.58 3.71
CA ALA A 51 11.60 20.29 3.17
C ALA A 51 10.16 20.34 2.60
N PRO A 52 9.87 19.54 1.56
CA PRO A 52 8.53 19.42 1.00
C PRO A 52 7.48 19.02 2.03
N ALA A 53 6.25 19.53 1.86
CA ALA A 53 5.08 19.04 2.57
C ALA A 53 4.53 17.82 1.83
N ILE A 54 4.50 16.65 2.50
CA ILE A 54 3.99 15.39 1.94
C ILE A 54 2.62 15.04 2.54
N THR A 55 1.71 14.53 1.71
CA THR A 55 0.42 13.96 2.13
C THR A 55 0.41 12.49 1.76
N CYS A 56 0.35 11.61 2.79
CA CYS A 56 0.24 10.17 2.61
C CYS A 56 -1.14 9.75 2.14
N PRO A 57 -1.26 8.69 1.34
CA PRO A 57 -2.53 8.02 1.14
C PRO A 57 -3.00 7.34 2.44
N ALA A 58 -4.31 7.10 2.54
CA ALA A 58 -4.89 6.40 3.68
C ALA A 58 -4.36 4.97 3.80
N ASN A 59 -4.35 4.43 5.02
CA ASN A 59 -4.13 3.01 5.25
C ASN A 59 -5.25 2.20 4.58
N VAL A 60 -4.94 0.99 4.11
CA VAL A 60 -5.88 0.14 3.37
C VAL A 60 -5.71 -1.33 3.74
N THR A 61 -6.83 -2.06 3.78
CA THR A 61 -6.87 -3.52 3.81
C THR A 61 -7.34 -4.01 2.46
N ILE A 62 -6.62 -4.97 1.88
CA ILE A 62 -6.90 -5.55 0.57
C ILE A 62 -6.86 -7.08 0.67
N GLN A 63 -7.59 -7.76 -0.21
CA GLN A 63 -7.52 -9.22 -0.34
C GLN A 63 -6.17 -9.67 -0.88
N CYS A 64 -5.76 -10.89 -0.55
CA CYS A 64 -4.48 -11.49 -0.95
C CYS A 64 -4.21 -11.46 -2.45
N THR A 65 -5.27 -11.52 -3.28
CA THR A 65 -5.22 -11.47 -4.74
C THR A 65 -5.07 -10.06 -5.30
N ALA A 66 -5.27 -9.02 -4.47
CA ALA A 66 -5.19 -7.64 -4.91
C ALA A 66 -3.73 -7.16 -5.02
N SER A 67 -3.49 -6.27 -5.99
CA SER A 67 -2.16 -5.68 -6.16
C SER A 67 -1.85 -4.67 -5.06
N THR A 68 -0.63 -4.76 -4.52
CA THR A 68 -0.10 -3.82 -3.52
C THR A 68 0.54 -2.58 -4.13
N LEU A 69 0.54 -2.44 -5.45
CA LEU A 69 1.13 -1.29 -6.13
C LEU A 69 0.36 0.01 -5.82
N PRO A 70 1.02 1.18 -5.88
CA PRO A 70 0.41 2.47 -5.60
C PRO A 70 -0.87 2.77 -6.39
N ALA A 71 -0.97 2.28 -7.62
CA ALA A 71 -2.19 2.42 -8.44
C ALA A 71 -3.45 1.86 -7.77
N ASN A 72 -3.31 0.85 -6.91
CA ASN A 72 -4.43 0.21 -6.20
C ASN A 72 -4.52 0.62 -4.73
N THR A 73 -3.40 1.04 -4.12
CA THR A 73 -3.34 1.33 -2.68
C THR A 73 -3.27 2.82 -2.38
N GLY A 74 -3.17 3.66 -3.40
CA GLY A 74 -3.03 5.11 -3.30
C GLY A 74 -1.58 5.56 -3.45
N THR A 75 -1.43 6.83 -3.84
CA THR A 75 -0.14 7.50 -4.09
C THR A 75 -0.02 8.72 -3.20
N ALA A 76 1.14 8.93 -2.59
CA ALA A 76 1.41 10.15 -1.85
C ALA A 76 1.58 11.34 -2.80
N THR A 77 1.20 12.52 -2.33
CA THR A 77 1.41 13.80 -3.03
C THR A 77 2.32 14.71 -2.22
N ALA A 78 3.06 15.57 -2.88
CA ALA A 78 3.92 16.53 -2.21
C ALA A 78 3.89 17.90 -2.89
N THR A 79 4.10 18.93 -2.10
CA THR A 79 4.24 20.34 -2.54
C THR A 79 5.43 20.98 -1.85
N ASP A 80 6.02 21.94 -2.50
CA ASP A 80 7.13 22.71 -1.95
C ASP A 80 6.95 24.20 -2.26
N ASN A 81 7.61 25.07 -1.46
CA ASN A 81 7.48 26.53 -1.60
C ASN A 81 8.43 27.11 -2.66
N CYS A 82 9.53 26.44 -2.97
CA CYS A 82 10.56 26.93 -3.88
C CYS A 82 10.66 26.12 -5.16
N ALA A 83 10.23 24.85 -5.15
CA ALA A 83 10.49 23.92 -6.25
C ALA A 83 9.28 23.66 -7.12
N ALA A 84 9.51 23.36 -8.39
CA ALA A 84 8.62 22.50 -9.16
C ALA A 84 8.40 21.18 -8.41
N ALA A 85 7.30 20.46 -8.70
CA ALA A 85 6.85 19.28 -7.97
C ALA A 85 8.00 18.41 -7.38
N PRO A 86 8.04 18.21 -6.05
CA PRO A 86 9.02 17.33 -5.41
C PRO A 86 8.94 15.90 -5.97
N MET A 87 10.08 15.21 -6.02
CA MET A 87 10.12 13.81 -6.41
C MET A 87 9.60 12.94 -5.26
N VAL A 88 8.55 12.14 -5.52
CA VAL A 88 7.98 11.22 -4.54
C VAL A 88 8.40 9.79 -4.87
N THR A 89 9.00 9.11 -3.90
CA THR A 89 9.43 7.70 -3.98
C THR A 89 8.85 6.91 -2.82
N PHE A 90 8.92 5.58 -2.86
CA PHE A 90 8.54 4.76 -1.72
C PHE A 90 9.46 3.55 -1.54
N SER A 91 9.42 3.00 -0.32
CA SER A 91 10.03 1.72 0.04
C SER A 91 9.06 0.95 0.95
N ASP A 92 9.07 -0.39 0.84
CA ASP A 92 8.20 -1.28 1.58
C ASP A 92 8.99 -2.17 2.54
N ALA A 93 8.50 -2.26 3.78
CA ALA A 93 8.90 -3.26 4.75
C ALA A 93 7.71 -4.18 5.01
N THR A 94 7.90 -5.52 4.92
CA THR A 94 6.82 -6.49 5.02
C THR A 94 7.02 -7.40 6.22
N VAL A 95 5.93 -7.61 6.96
CA VAL A 95 5.84 -8.56 8.08
C VAL A 95 4.74 -9.57 7.76
N ALA A 96 5.01 -10.86 7.94
CA ALA A 96 4.03 -11.94 7.76
C ALA A 96 2.86 -11.80 8.76
N GLY A 97 1.66 -12.20 8.35
CA GLY A 97 0.45 -12.21 9.15
C GLY A 97 0.26 -13.52 9.92
N GLY A 98 -0.99 -13.79 10.29
CA GLY A 98 -1.39 -14.98 11.05
C GLY A 98 -1.44 -16.27 10.22
N CYS A 99 -1.57 -16.16 8.92
CA CYS A 99 -1.56 -17.27 7.96
C CYS A 99 -0.67 -16.94 6.76
N PRO A 100 -0.32 -17.91 5.91
CA PRO A 100 0.65 -17.73 4.83
C PRO A 100 0.31 -16.65 3.81
N GLN A 101 -0.97 -16.36 3.61
CA GLN A 101 -1.48 -15.41 2.64
C GLN A 101 -1.54 -13.98 3.19
N GLU A 102 -1.54 -13.84 4.52
CA GLU A 102 -1.61 -12.55 5.20
C GLU A 102 -0.24 -11.89 5.37
N ARG A 103 -0.20 -10.59 5.27
CA ARG A 103 0.98 -9.77 5.58
C ARG A 103 0.60 -8.31 5.80
N THR A 104 1.41 -7.63 6.58
CA THR A 104 1.35 -6.17 6.74
C THR A 104 2.54 -5.54 6.06
N ILE A 105 2.29 -4.58 5.17
CA ILE A 105 3.30 -3.80 4.48
C ILE A 105 3.29 -2.40 5.09
N THR A 106 4.45 -1.99 5.63
CA THR A 106 4.72 -0.62 6.03
C THR A 106 5.42 0.07 4.87
N ARG A 107 4.69 0.91 4.15
CA ARG A 107 5.20 1.70 3.04
C ARG A 107 5.63 3.06 3.54
N THR A 108 6.91 3.37 3.39
CA THR A 108 7.47 4.69 3.66
C THR A 108 7.54 5.47 2.36
N TRP A 109 6.77 6.55 2.28
CA TRP A 109 6.81 7.52 1.19
C TRP A 109 7.81 8.61 1.53
N THR A 110 8.63 9.01 0.58
CA THR A 110 9.61 10.11 0.74
C THR A 110 9.45 11.09 -0.40
N ALA A 111 9.24 12.36 -0.06
CA ALA A 111 9.29 13.48 -0.99
C ALA A 111 10.64 14.18 -0.86
N THR A 112 11.29 14.46 -1.97
CA THR A 112 12.58 15.17 -2.04
C THR A 112 12.46 16.32 -3.04
N ASP A 113 12.89 17.52 -2.65
CA ASP A 113 12.95 18.69 -3.54
C ASP A 113 14.22 18.69 -4.40
N GLY A 114 14.35 19.73 -5.22
CA GLY A 114 15.52 19.90 -6.10
C GLY A 114 16.81 20.24 -5.37
N CYS A 115 16.75 20.65 -4.10
CA CYS A 115 17.89 21.01 -3.25
C CYS A 115 18.32 19.87 -2.30
N GLY A 116 17.55 18.77 -2.29
CA GLY A 116 17.86 17.59 -1.48
C GLY A 116 17.20 17.60 -0.10
N ASN A 117 16.37 18.61 0.22
CA ASN A 117 15.56 18.56 1.44
C ASN A 117 14.46 17.50 1.26
N ASN A 118 14.17 16.76 2.33
CA ASN A 118 13.20 15.65 2.22
C ASN A 118 12.32 15.53 3.45
N THR A 119 11.16 14.92 3.23
CA THR A 119 10.17 14.58 4.25
C THR A 119 9.58 13.23 3.91
N SER A 120 9.21 12.47 4.92
CA SER A 120 8.58 11.16 4.74
C SER A 120 7.30 11.01 5.54
N CYS A 121 6.43 10.09 5.08
CA CYS A 121 5.24 9.66 5.78
C CYS A 121 4.99 8.16 5.57
N ILE A 122 4.13 7.56 6.38
CA ILE A 122 3.91 6.11 6.41
C ILE A 122 2.47 5.79 6.00
N GLN A 123 2.32 4.76 5.17
CA GLN A 123 1.06 4.08 4.86
C GLN A 123 1.16 2.63 5.31
N ILE A 124 0.12 2.13 5.97
CA ILE A 124 -0.02 0.70 6.30
C ILE A 124 -0.96 0.05 5.28
N ILE A 125 -0.49 -1.03 4.66
CA ILE A 125 -1.27 -1.86 3.76
C ILE A 125 -1.36 -3.24 4.39
N VAL A 126 -2.57 -3.64 4.78
CA VAL A 126 -2.86 -4.98 5.28
C VAL A 126 -3.34 -5.83 4.12
N VAL A 127 -2.65 -6.91 3.85
CA VAL A 127 -3.08 -7.95 2.91
C VAL A 127 -3.70 -9.06 3.74
N ASP A 128 -4.96 -9.34 3.49
CA ASP A 128 -5.84 -10.18 4.31
C ASP A 128 -6.51 -11.25 3.46
N ASP A 129 -6.83 -12.38 4.08
CA ASP A 129 -7.68 -13.40 3.50
C ASP A 129 -8.89 -13.62 4.41
N SER A 130 -10.01 -13.02 4.03
CA SER A 130 -11.28 -13.09 4.77
C SER A 130 -12.37 -13.82 4.00
N LEU A 131 -12.05 -14.43 2.86
CA LEU A 131 -13.01 -15.18 2.07
C LEU A 131 -12.91 -16.66 2.38
N ALA A 132 -14.07 -17.28 2.59
CA ALA A 132 -14.14 -18.73 2.81
C ALA A 132 -14.04 -19.50 1.48
N PRO A 133 -13.45 -20.71 1.50
CA PRO A 133 -13.39 -21.59 0.33
C PRO A 133 -14.76 -21.86 -0.27
N VAL A 134 -14.83 -21.94 -1.57
CA VAL A 134 -16.02 -22.41 -2.30
C VAL A 134 -16.01 -23.93 -2.33
N ILE A 135 -16.94 -24.57 -1.60
CA ILE A 135 -17.06 -26.02 -1.52
C ILE A 135 -18.12 -26.54 -2.51
N THR A 136 -17.80 -27.64 -3.19
CA THR A 136 -18.72 -28.39 -4.05
C THR A 136 -18.96 -29.77 -3.45
N CYS A 137 -20.21 -30.02 -3.06
CA CYS A 137 -20.62 -31.32 -2.53
C CYS A 137 -20.71 -32.39 -3.63
N PRO A 138 -20.41 -33.65 -3.31
CA PRO A 138 -20.84 -34.77 -4.15
C PRO A 138 -22.38 -34.92 -4.15
N ALA A 139 -22.89 -35.56 -5.20
CA ALA A 139 -24.32 -35.83 -5.30
C ALA A 139 -24.81 -36.73 -4.15
N ASN A 140 -26.08 -36.60 -3.77
CA ASN A 140 -26.74 -37.59 -2.90
C ASN A 140 -26.72 -38.97 -3.56
N VAL A 141 -26.55 -40.00 -2.76
CA VAL A 141 -26.48 -41.38 -3.26
C VAL A 141 -27.22 -42.33 -2.35
N THR A 142 -27.80 -43.37 -2.94
CA THR A 142 -28.38 -44.52 -2.22
C THR A 142 -27.50 -45.74 -2.48
N ILE A 143 -27.08 -46.39 -1.42
CA ILE A 143 -26.21 -47.56 -1.48
C ILE A 143 -26.90 -48.77 -0.78
N GLN A 144 -26.42 -50.00 -1.05
CA GLN A 144 -26.88 -51.18 -0.38
C GLN A 144 -26.33 -51.27 1.05
N CYS A 145 -27.04 -51.89 1.98
CA CYS A 145 -26.70 -51.95 3.40
C CYS A 145 -25.30 -52.56 3.69
N ASN A 146 -24.74 -53.34 2.76
CA ASN A 146 -23.43 -53.93 2.87
C ASN A 146 -22.30 -53.13 2.18
N THR A 147 -22.63 -51.99 1.62
CA THR A 147 -21.67 -51.08 0.92
C THR A 147 -21.05 -50.12 1.93
N SER A 148 -19.76 -49.91 1.82
CA SER A 148 -19.06 -48.91 2.67
C SER A 148 -19.55 -47.48 2.38
N THR A 149 -19.78 -46.74 3.44
CA THR A 149 -20.19 -45.33 3.39
C THR A 149 -19.01 -44.36 3.22
N GLN A 150 -17.80 -44.87 3.10
CA GLN A 150 -16.60 -44.04 2.93
C GLN A 150 -16.65 -43.23 1.62
N PRO A 151 -16.02 -42.04 1.58
CA PRO A 151 -16.00 -41.15 0.40
C PRO A 151 -15.60 -41.83 -0.90
N ALA A 152 -14.71 -42.82 -0.84
CA ALA A 152 -14.31 -43.62 -2.03
C ALA A 152 -15.49 -44.30 -2.75
N ASN A 153 -16.60 -44.59 -2.03
CA ASN A 153 -17.81 -45.21 -2.58
C ASN A 153 -18.98 -44.23 -2.74
N THR A 154 -18.99 -43.14 -1.99
CA THR A 154 -20.11 -42.20 -1.94
C THR A 154 -19.79 -40.83 -2.57
N GLY A 155 -18.56 -40.62 -3.00
CA GLY A 155 -18.06 -39.36 -3.53
C GLY A 155 -17.41 -38.48 -2.46
N SER A 156 -16.55 -37.59 -2.91
CA SER A 156 -15.83 -36.63 -2.06
C SER A 156 -16.18 -35.20 -2.47
N ALA A 157 -16.30 -34.32 -1.48
CA ALA A 157 -16.39 -32.88 -1.77
C ALA A 157 -15.05 -32.34 -2.25
N THR A 158 -15.11 -31.30 -3.06
CA THR A 158 -13.96 -30.51 -3.50
C THR A 158 -14.12 -29.07 -3.06
N ALA A 159 -13.00 -28.36 -2.90
CA ALA A 159 -13.02 -26.94 -2.55
C ALA A 159 -11.97 -26.19 -3.36
N THR A 160 -12.24 -24.92 -3.60
CA THR A 160 -11.30 -23.96 -4.19
C THR A 160 -11.39 -22.67 -3.41
N ASP A 161 -10.28 -21.97 -3.32
CA ASP A 161 -10.20 -20.68 -2.68
C ASP A 161 -9.40 -19.69 -3.53
N ASN A 162 -9.57 -18.40 -3.28
CA ASN A 162 -8.89 -17.34 -4.04
C ASN A 162 -7.44 -17.11 -3.58
N CYS A 163 -7.12 -17.47 -2.33
CA CYS A 163 -5.84 -17.23 -1.68
C CYS A 163 -5.13 -18.53 -1.32
N ASP A 164 -5.88 -19.56 -0.90
CA ASP A 164 -5.35 -20.88 -0.55
C ASP A 164 -5.49 -21.84 -1.75
N GLY A 165 -4.37 -22.30 -2.28
CA GLY A 165 -4.35 -23.24 -3.41
C GLY A 165 -4.82 -24.66 -3.07
N SER A 166 -5.01 -24.99 -1.77
CA SER A 166 -5.33 -26.36 -1.32
C SER A 166 -6.15 -26.37 -0.03
N PRO A 167 -7.37 -25.83 0.01
CA PRO A 167 -8.21 -25.83 1.20
C PRO A 167 -8.41 -27.25 1.75
N THR A 168 -8.34 -27.41 3.06
CA THR A 168 -8.54 -28.69 3.72
C THR A 168 -10.02 -29.05 3.76
N VAL A 169 -10.39 -30.25 3.29
CA VAL A 169 -11.78 -30.73 3.29
C VAL A 169 -11.92 -31.91 4.24
N ASN A 170 -12.83 -31.77 5.21
CA ASN A 170 -13.19 -32.81 6.19
C ASN A 170 -14.70 -33.06 6.19
N PHE A 171 -15.16 -34.12 6.85
CA PHE A 171 -16.58 -34.39 7.00
C PHE A 171 -16.95 -34.92 8.38
N THR A 172 -18.23 -34.79 8.71
CA THR A 172 -18.89 -35.40 9.87
C THR A 172 -20.20 -36.02 9.42
N ASP A 173 -20.55 -37.18 10.01
CA ASP A 173 -21.76 -37.93 9.69
C ASP A 173 -22.73 -37.94 10.86
N VAL A 174 -24.00 -37.71 10.57
CA VAL A 174 -25.11 -37.94 11.49
C VAL A 174 -26.03 -38.99 10.87
N THR A 175 -26.33 -40.07 11.61
CA THR A 175 -27.13 -41.18 11.15
C THR A 175 -28.53 -41.11 11.79
N ALA A 176 -29.58 -41.22 10.98
CA ALA A 176 -30.97 -41.37 11.42
C ALA A 176 -31.55 -42.71 10.95
N GLY A 177 -32.38 -43.36 11.76
CA GLY A 177 -33.06 -44.62 11.38
C GLY A 177 -34.04 -44.41 10.23
N GLY A 178 -34.13 -45.41 9.35
CA GLY A 178 -35.10 -45.46 8.25
C GLY A 178 -36.39 -46.18 8.61
N GLY A 179 -37.15 -46.57 7.59
CA GLY A 179 -38.46 -47.24 7.74
C GLY A 179 -38.36 -48.70 8.16
N CYS A 180 -37.24 -49.37 8.02
CA CYS A 180 -36.98 -50.74 8.44
C CYS A 180 -35.68 -50.83 9.26
N PRO A 181 -35.49 -51.99 10.03
CA PRO A 181 -34.37 -52.09 10.94
C PRO A 181 -32.95 -51.99 10.35
N GLN A 182 -32.82 -52.13 9.05
CA GLN A 182 -31.54 -52.04 8.32
C GLN A 182 -31.41 -50.83 7.41
N GLU A 183 -32.47 -50.01 7.37
CA GLU A 183 -32.45 -48.73 6.66
C GLU A 183 -31.98 -47.61 7.58
N PHE A 184 -31.13 -46.74 7.07
CA PHE A 184 -30.72 -45.51 7.72
C PHE A 184 -30.37 -44.47 6.68
N VAL A 185 -30.46 -43.23 7.09
CA VAL A 185 -30.03 -42.08 6.30
C VAL A 185 -28.82 -41.45 7.03
N ILE A 186 -27.74 -41.28 6.31
CA ILE A 186 -26.61 -40.55 6.79
C ILE A 186 -26.64 -39.14 6.19
N THR A 187 -26.68 -38.16 7.06
CA THR A 187 -26.44 -36.76 6.69
C THR A 187 -24.96 -36.45 6.90
N ARG A 188 -24.20 -36.39 5.82
CA ARG A 188 -22.80 -36.03 5.81
C ARG A 188 -22.64 -34.55 5.59
N THR A 189 -22.05 -33.86 6.59
CA THR A 189 -21.65 -32.45 6.46
C THR A 189 -20.20 -32.37 6.12
N TRP A 190 -19.92 -31.89 4.93
CA TRP A 190 -18.57 -31.57 4.45
C TRP A 190 -18.22 -30.16 4.89
N ARG A 191 -16.97 -29.94 5.29
CA ARG A 191 -16.42 -28.63 5.65
C ARG A 191 -15.10 -28.43 4.94
N ALA A 192 -14.99 -27.33 4.19
CA ALA A 192 -13.73 -26.82 3.67
C ALA A 192 -13.23 -25.71 4.57
N THR A 193 -11.92 -25.69 4.82
CA THR A 193 -11.26 -24.68 5.64
C THR A 193 -9.94 -24.30 4.94
N ASP A 194 -9.68 -22.99 4.78
CA ASP A 194 -8.42 -22.46 4.28
C ASP A 194 -7.36 -22.38 5.39
N ASP A 195 -6.14 -21.99 5.02
CA ASP A 195 -5.02 -21.83 5.95
C ASP A 195 -5.21 -20.64 6.90
N CYS A 196 -6.13 -19.70 6.61
CA CYS A 196 -6.48 -18.54 7.44
C CYS A 196 -7.62 -18.83 8.42
N GLY A 197 -8.27 -20.02 8.30
CA GLY A 197 -9.35 -20.48 9.18
C GLY A 197 -10.75 -20.11 8.71
N ASN A 198 -10.91 -19.45 7.54
CA ASN A 198 -12.21 -19.24 6.95
C ASN A 198 -12.77 -20.58 6.47
N SER A 199 -14.09 -20.78 6.59
CA SER A 199 -14.66 -22.08 6.25
C SER A 199 -16.06 -22.00 5.68
N SER A 200 -16.37 -22.96 4.83
CA SER A 200 -17.69 -23.19 4.26
C SER A 200 -18.11 -24.64 4.43
N THR A 201 -19.40 -24.92 4.33
CA THR A 201 -19.93 -26.27 4.48
C THR A 201 -20.93 -26.59 3.37
N CYS A 202 -21.09 -27.88 3.09
CA CYS A 202 -22.17 -28.39 2.28
C CYS A 202 -22.61 -29.76 2.78
N VAL A 203 -23.78 -30.25 2.36
CA VAL A 203 -24.42 -31.47 2.87
C VAL A 203 -24.66 -32.47 1.75
N GLN A 204 -24.38 -33.76 2.03
CA GLN A 204 -24.69 -34.91 1.21
C GLN A 204 -25.59 -35.84 2.01
N SER A 205 -26.65 -36.40 1.37
CA SER A 205 -27.44 -37.48 1.91
C SER A 205 -27.00 -38.85 1.31
N ILE A 206 -26.79 -39.82 2.17
CA ILE A 206 -26.39 -41.20 1.81
C ILE A 206 -27.41 -42.15 2.39
#